data_61eca18a49938fd8723b1f931115019a
#
_entry.id   61eca18a49938fd8723b1f931115019a
#
_cell.length_a   1.000
_cell.length_b   1.000
_cell.length_c   1.000
_cell.angle_alpha   90.00
_cell.angle_beta   90.00
_cell.angle_gamma   90.00
#
_symmetry.space_group_name_H-M   'P 1'
#
loop_
_entity.id
_entity.type
_entity.pdbx_description
1 polymer ?
#
loop_
_entity_poly.entity_id
_entity_poly.type
_entity_poly.pdbx_seq_one_letter_code
_entity_poly.pdbx_strand_id
1 'polypeptide(L)'
;VPVTPFHGGAGLLAKGVLGRRFSFVGFCAMQVVIDCESGYHLLRGDWPVHRFLHTFLGATLACAAVGVLLAWLGRRASRPASPWASAGAMRADVAAATLFAPALVTIIAGVLGHVVPDSIMHEDVRPFAPLSGDNPMYGLLSLPALHGALVVAGIAGVALVLWRGQRVGTGKP
;
A
#
# COMPACT_ATOMS: atom_id res chain seq x y z
N VAL A 1 -8.91 14.26 -5.68
CA VAL A 1 -8.69 13.23 -6.71
C VAL A 1 -8.52 11.90 -5.99
N PRO A 2 -9.40 10.90 -6.22
CA PRO A 2 -9.45 9.68 -5.41
C PRO A 2 -8.23 8.76 -5.56
N VAL A 3 -7.50 8.81 -6.65
CA VAL A 3 -6.31 7.99 -6.86
C VAL A 3 -5.08 8.87 -6.76
N THR A 4 -4.39 8.80 -5.63
CA THR A 4 -3.20 9.62 -5.41
C THR A 4 -1.93 8.77 -5.60
N PRO A 5 -1.19 8.93 -6.71
CA PRO A 5 0.03 8.17 -6.97
C PRO A 5 1.12 8.39 -5.90
N PHE A 6 0.97 9.43 -5.09
CA PHE A 6 1.88 9.76 -3.99
C PHE A 6 1.93 8.70 -2.88
N HIS A 7 0.84 7.95 -2.63
CA HIS A 7 0.85 6.80 -1.70
C HIS A 7 1.94 5.77 -2.05
N GLY A 8 2.26 5.64 -3.36
CA GLY A 8 3.37 4.82 -3.83
C GLY A 8 4.72 5.18 -3.21
N GLY A 9 4.92 6.45 -2.82
CA GLY A 9 6.15 6.90 -2.17
C GLY A 9 6.39 6.21 -0.82
N ALA A 10 5.36 6.10 0.01
CA ALA A 10 5.42 5.36 1.27
C ALA A 10 5.73 3.87 1.04
N GLY A 11 5.10 3.26 0.03
CA GLY A 11 5.34 1.88 -0.36
C GLY A 11 6.77 1.63 -0.88
N LEU A 12 7.32 2.54 -1.67
CA LEU A 12 8.70 2.47 -2.16
C LEU A 12 9.70 2.57 -1.00
N LEU A 13 9.48 3.48 -0.06
CA LEU A 13 10.32 3.59 1.13
C LEU A 13 10.25 2.31 1.97
N ALA A 14 9.05 1.79 2.22
CA ALA A 14 8.87 0.52 2.92
C ALA A 14 9.60 -0.62 2.21
N LYS A 15 9.53 -0.71 0.87
CA LYS A 15 10.27 -1.70 0.08
C LYS A 15 11.78 -1.53 0.22
N GLY A 16 12.27 -0.31 0.15
CA GLY A 16 13.69 0.02 0.34
C GLY A 16 14.21 -0.41 1.72
N VAL A 17 13.44 -0.15 2.78
CA VAL A 17 13.83 -0.47 4.16
C VAL A 17 13.65 -1.95 4.49
N LEU A 18 12.53 -2.54 4.16
CA LEU A 18 12.13 -3.88 4.59
C LEU A 18 12.55 -5.00 3.61
N GLY A 19 12.86 -4.65 2.35
CA GLY A 19 13.30 -5.58 1.33
C GLY A 19 12.31 -6.73 1.09
N ARG A 20 12.77 -7.98 1.31
CA ARG A 20 11.96 -9.20 1.11
C ARG A 20 10.85 -9.39 2.14
N ARG A 21 10.85 -8.63 3.22
CA ARG A 21 9.81 -8.68 4.27
C ARG A 21 8.57 -7.85 3.93
N PHE A 22 8.53 -7.23 2.75
CA PHE A 22 7.45 -6.37 2.29
C PHE A 22 7.14 -6.63 0.82
N SER A 23 5.86 -6.77 0.47
CA SER A 23 5.39 -6.90 -0.91
C SER A 23 4.92 -5.55 -1.44
N PHE A 24 5.69 -4.96 -2.35
CA PHE A 24 5.30 -3.71 -3.01
C PHE A 24 4.08 -3.89 -3.91
N VAL A 25 4.00 -5.05 -4.63
CA VAL A 25 2.81 -5.38 -5.44
C VAL A 25 1.58 -5.53 -4.56
N GLY A 26 1.72 -6.20 -3.41
CA GLY A 26 0.64 -6.32 -2.43
C GLY A 26 0.19 -4.97 -1.91
N PHE A 27 1.13 -4.10 -1.54
CA PHE A 27 0.84 -2.73 -1.12
C PHE A 27 0.06 -1.97 -2.20
N CYS A 28 0.53 -1.94 -3.44
CA CYS A 28 -0.16 -1.25 -4.53
C CYS A 28 -1.58 -1.79 -4.77
N ALA A 29 -1.77 -3.11 -4.73
CA ALA A 29 -3.09 -3.70 -4.86
C ALA A 29 -4.04 -3.25 -3.74
N MET A 30 -3.54 -3.14 -2.51
CA MET A 30 -4.31 -2.64 -1.36
C MET A 30 -4.73 -1.17 -1.56
N GLN A 31 -3.80 -0.30 -2.04
CA GLN A 31 -4.13 1.10 -2.33
C GLN A 31 -5.27 1.20 -3.34
N VAL A 32 -5.17 0.47 -4.46
CA VAL A 32 -6.20 0.48 -5.51
C VAL A 32 -7.56 0.00 -4.97
N VAL A 33 -7.59 -1.04 -4.16
CA VAL A 33 -8.84 -1.57 -3.61
C VAL A 33 -9.52 -0.55 -2.68
N ILE A 34 -8.75 0.15 -1.84
CA ILE A 34 -9.31 1.20 -0.97
C ILE A 34 -9.86 2.35 -1.82
N ASP A 35 -9.10 2.82 -2.81
CA ASP A 35 -9.49 3.91 -3.72
C ASP A 35 -10.68 3.58 -4.62
N CYS A 36 -11.00 2.30 -4.85
CA CYS A 36 -12.21 1.92 -5.60
C CYS A 36 -13.50 2.45 -4.95
N GLU A 37 -13.54 2.56 -3.62
CA GLU A 37 -14.69 3.12 -2.92
C GLU A 37 -14.87 4.61 -3.24
N SER A 38 -13.83 5.42 -3.04
CA SER A 38 -13.88 6.86 -3.30
C SER A 38 -14.10 7.15 -4.79
N GLY A 39 -13.46 6.38 -5.68
CA GLY A 39 -13.69 6.45 -7.13
C GLY A 39 -15.14 6.15 -7.51
N TYR A 40 -15.75 5.13 -6.93
CA TYR A 40 -17.16 4.80 -7.15
C TYR A 40 -18.09 5.94 -6.74
N HIS A 41 -17.91 6.48 -5.52
CA HIS A 41 -18.74 7.58 -5.02
C HIS A 41 -18.54 8.88 -5.82
N LEU A 42 -17.29 9.17 -6.21
CA LEU A 42 -16.99 10.32 -7.06
C LEU A 42 -17.72 10.25 -8.41
N LEU A 43 -17.70 9.08 -9.06
CA LEU A 43 -18.38 8.87 -10.34
C LEU A 43 -19.90 9.01 -10.24
N ARG A 44 -20.47 8.73 -9.07
CA ARG A 44 -21.90 8.92 -8.80
C ARG A 44 -22.26 10.34 -8.35
N GLY A 45 -21.29 11.20 -8.08
CA GLY A 45 -21.53 12.52 -7.49
C GLY A 45 -21.98 12.44 -6.02
N ASP A 46 -21.72 11.35 -5.34
CA ASP A 46 -22.06 11.17 -3.92
C ASP A 46 -21.05 11.92 -3.02
N TRP A 47 -21.52 12.44 -1.88
CA TRP A 47 -20.70 13.02 -0.82
C TRP A 47 -21.13 12.47 0.54
N PRO A 48 -20.21 12.12 1.45
CA PRO A 48 -18.75 12.07 1.32
C PRO A 48 -18.28 10.97 0.36
N VAL A 49 -17.10 11.13 -0.27
CA VAL A 49 -16.53 10.12 -1.17
C VAL A 49 -15.68 9.10 -0.43
N HIS A 50 -15.02 9.51 0.66
CA HIS A 50 -14.23 8.63 1.51
C HIS A 50 -15.10 8.08 2.63
N ARG A 51 -15.42 6.79 2.57
CA ARG A 51 -16.34 6.14 3.51
C ARG A 51 -15.66 5.01 4.29
N PHE A 52 -16.25 3.81 4.26
CA PHE A 52 -15.83 2.70 5.10
C PHE A 52 -14.38 2.23 4.82
N LEU A 53 -13.97 2.11 3.55
CA LEU A 53 -12.61 1.64 3.23
C LEU A 53 -11.52 2.65 3.59
N HIS A 54 -11.87 3.93 3.83
CA HIS A 54 -10.95 4.95 4.32
C HIS A 54 -10.95 5.08 5.86
N THR A 55 -11.53 4.12 6.56
CA THR A 55 -11.35 3.97 8.01
C THR A 55 -10.23 2.96 8.32
N PHE A 56 -9.61 3.05 9.49
CA PHE A 56 -8.64 2.03 9.92
C PHE A 56 -9.25 0.62 9.94
N LEU A 57 -10.51 0.50 10.36
CA LEU A 57 -11.21 -0.79 10.35
C LEU A 57 -11.44 -1.30 8.93
N GLY A 58 -12.07 -0.49 8.07
CA GLY A 58 -12.41 -0.87 6.69
C GLY A 58 -11.16 -1.16 5.85
N ALA A 59 -10.13 -0.29 5.93
CA ALA A 59 -8.86 -0.51 5.27
C ALA A 59 -8.18 -1.80 5.74
N THR A 60 -8.22 -2.11 7.04
CA THR A 60 -7.64 -3.35 7.57
C THR A 60 -8.35 -4.58 6.99
N LEU A 61 -9.68 -4.58 6.93
CA LEU A 61 -10.44 -5.68 6.35
C LEU A 61 -10.17 -5.84 4.84
N ALA A 62 -10.14 -4.73 4.09
CA ALA A 62 -9.83 -4.74 2.66
C ALA A 62 -8.40 -5.23 2.40
N CYS A 63 -7.41 -4.72 3.12
CA CYS A 63 -6.01 -5.14 2.99
C CYS A 63 -5.83 -6.62 3.37
N ALA A 64 -6.50 -7.11 4.40
CA ALA A 64 -6.49 -8.51 4.77
C ALA A 64 -7.08 -9.40 3.68
N ALA A 65 -8.21 -9.00 3.08
CA ALA A 65 -8.82 -9.71 1.96
C ALA A 65 -7.90 -9.77 0.74
N VAL A 66 -7.25 -8.65 0.38
CA VAL A 66 -6.23 -8.60 -0.69
C VAL A 66 -5.05 -9.53 -0.35
N GLY A 67 -4.57 -9.50 0.88
CA GLY A 67 -3.49 -10.38 1.34
C GLY A 67 -3.84 -11.87 1.19
N VAL A 68 -5.05 -12.27 1.59
CA VAL A 68 -5.55 -13.65 1.43
C VAL A 68 -5.65 -14.02 -0.06
N LEU A 69 -6.18 -13.13 -0.89
CA LEU A 69 -6.29 -13.35 -2.33
C LEU A 69 -4.92 -13.55 -2.98
N LEU A 70 -3.95 -12.67 -2.68
CA LEU A 70 -2.59 -12.78 -3.20
C LEU A 70 -1.91 -14.06 -2.73
N ALA A 71 -2.11 -14.45 -1.47
CA ALA A 71 -1.59 -15.71 -0.94
C ALA A 71 -2.19 -16.92 -1.67
N TRP A 72 -3.48 -16.88 -1.98
CA TRP A 72 -4.16 -17.93 -2.74
C TRP A 72 -3.68 -18.01 -4.20
N LEU A 73 -3.58 -16.86 -4.88
CA LEU A 73 -3.04 -16.77 -6.25
C LEU A 73 -1.58 -17.22 -6.31
N GLY A 74 -0.75 -16.78 -5.36
CA GLY A 74 0.66 -17.17 -5.27
C GLY A 74 0.85 -18.68 -5.13
N ARG A 75 0.03 -19.33 -4.29
CA ARG A 75 0.04 -20.82 -4.15
C ARG A 75 -0.37 -21.52 -5.44
N ARG A 76 -1.33 -20.97 -6.20
CA ARG A 76 -1.72 -21.54 -7.50
C ARG A 76 -0.67 -21.32 -8.58
N ALA A 77 -0.05 -20.13 -8.62
CA ALA A 77 1.00 -19.77 -9.58
C ALA A 77 2.30 -20.56 -9.37
N SER A 78 2.53 -21.09 -8.20
CA SER A 78 3.71 -21.93 -7.88
C SER A 78 3.63 -23.34 -8.44
N ARG A 79 2.53 -23.73 -9.09
CA ARG A 79 2.39 -25.02 -9.78
C ARG A 79 3.21 -25.03 -11.09
N PRO A 80 3.83 -26.15 -11.49
CA PRO A 80 4.78 -26.23 -12.60
C PRO A 80 4.28 -25.78 -13.97
N ALA A 81 2.96 -25.76 -14.19
CA ALA A 81 2.31 -25.41 -15.45
C ALA A 81 1.84 -23.95 -15.54
N SER A 82 2.24 -23.08 -14.62
CA SER A 82 1.74 -21.69 -14.62
C SER A 82 2.50 -20.79 -15.60
N PRO A 83 1.80 -20.05 -16.49
CA PRO A 83 2.42 -19.07 -17.39
C PRO A 83 3.14 -17.92 -16.68
N TRP A 84 2.91 -17.73 -15.38
CA TRP A 84 3.58 -16.76 -14.53
C TRP A 84 4.97 -17.20 -14.05
N ALA A 85 5.43 -18.37 -14.50
CA ALA A 85 6.69 -18.97 -14.05
C ALA A 85 7.94 -18.16 -14.42
N SER A 86 7.87 -17.25 -15.40
CA SER A 86 9.00 -16.51 -15.94
C SER A 86 9.28 -15.13 -15.31
N ALA A 87 8.36 -14.58 -14.49
CA ALA A 87 8.50 -13.23 -13.91
C ALA A 87 9.21 -13.24 -12.54
N GLY A 88 10.51 -13.53 -12.50
CA GLY A 88 11.27 -13.82 -11.26
C GLY A 88 11.14 -12.80 -10.12
N ALA A 89 11.37 -11.50 -10.38
CA ALA A 89 11.31 -10.48 -9.32
C ALA A 89 9.89 -10.25 -8.79
N MET A 90 8.89 -10.21 -9.67
CA MET A 90 7.49 -10.06 -9.31
C MET A 90 6.98 -11.29 -8.53
N ARG A 91 7.41 -12.50 -8.91
CA ARG A 91 7.09 -13.73 -8.16
C ARG A 91 7.66 -13.73 -6.74
N ALA A 92 8.90 -13.25 -6.58
CA ALA A 92 9.51 -13.14 -5.26
C ALA A 92 8.77 -12.11 -4.38
N ASP A 93 8.27 -11.04 -4.99
CA ASP A 93 7.50 -10.01 -4.29
C ASP A 93 6.10 -10.52 -3.89
N VAL A 94 5.39 -11.21 -4.80
CA VAL A 94 4.11 -11.86 -4.48
C VAL A 94 4.30 -12.99 -3.47
N ALA A 95 5.37 -13.79 -3.58
CA ALA A 95 5.68 -14.83 -2.61
C ALA A 95 5.92 -14.27 -1.21
N ALA A 96 6.48 -13.06 -1.08
CA ALA A 96 6.58 -12.39 0.22
C ALA A 96 5.20 -12.15 0.85
N ALA A 97 4.18 -11.83 0.05
CA ALA A 97 2.81 -11.65 0.55
C ALA A 97 2.14 -12.98 1.00
N THR A 98 2.71 -14.14 0.65
CA THR A 98 2.17 -15.45 1.06
C THR A 98 2.70 -15.94 2.42
N LEU A 99 3.75 -15.31 2.94
CA LEU A 99 4.32 -15.62 4.25
C LEU A 99 3.65 -14.75 5.31
N PHE A 100 3.32 -15.33 6.46
CA PHE A 100 2.55 -14.64 7.51
C PHE A 100 3.16 -13.30 7.94
N ALA A 101 4.43 -13.27 8.30
CA ALA A 101 5.05 -12.03 8.79
C ALA A 101 5.19 -10.94 7.70
N PRO A 102 5.69 -11.21 6.48
CA PRO A 102 5.68 -10.25 5.40
C PRO A 102 4.27 -9.80 4.98
N ALA A 103 3.27 -10.69 4.99
CA ALA A 103 1.88 -10.32 4.70
C ALA A 103 1.35 -9.33 5.74
N LEU A 104 1.56 -9.60 7.03
CA LEU A 104 1.15 -8.71 8.12
C LEU A 104 1.82 -7.34 8.00
N VAL A 105 3.13 -7.31 7.76
CA VAL A 105 3.87 -6.04 7.54
C VAL A 105 3.33 -5.28 6.35
N THR A 106 2.99 -5.97 5.25
CA THR A 106 2.43 -5.33 4.05
C THR A 106 1.02 -4.78 4.31
N ILE A 107 0.18 -5.51 5.07
CA ILE A 107 -1.16 -5.05 5.48
C ILE A 107 -1.04 -3.79 6.34
N ILE A 108 -0.21 -3.81 7.38
CA ILE A 108 -0.01 -2.65 8.26
C ILE A 108 0.47 -1.44 7.46
N ALA A 109 1.48 -1.63 6.60
CA ALA A 109 1.98 -0.56 5.74
C ALA A 109 0.91 -0.07 4.74
N GLY A 110 0.08 -0.98 4.21
CA GLY A 110 -1.02 -0.65 3.31
C GLY A 110 -2.06 0.24 3.98
N VAL A 111 -2.50 -0.14 5.18
CA VAL A 111 -3.46 0.63 5.99
C VAL A 111 -2.89 2.01 6.35
N LEU A 112 -1.70 2.04 6.96
CA LEU A 112 -1.09 3.30 7.41
C LEU A 112 -0.70 4.20 6.24
N GLY A 113 -0.15 3.62 5.17
CA GLY A 113 0.28 4.35 3.97
C GLY A 113 -0.88 4.89 3.13
N HIS A 114 -2.12 4.50 3.41
CA HIS A 114 -3.33 5.03 2.78
C HIS A 114 -4.10 5.93 3.73
N VAL A 115 -4.62 5.35 4.83
CA VAL A 115 -5.55 6.07 5.72
C VAL A 115 -4.92 7.30 6.36
N VAL A 116 -3.62 7.27 6.71
CA VAL A 116 -2.98 8.42 7.36
C VAL A 116 -2.81 9.60 6.40
N PRO A 117 -2.21 9.45 5.19
CA PRO A 117 -2.14 10.56 4.24
C PRO A 117 -3.52 11.11 3.87
N ASP A 118 -4.50 10.25 3.62
CA ASP A 118 -5.84 10.70 3.25
C ASP A 118 -6.56 11.41 4.38
N SER A 119 -6.37 10.98 5.63
CA SER A 119 -6.90 11.69 6.78
C SER A 119 -6.29 13.08 6.94
N ILE A 120 -5.03 13.29 6.52
CA ILE A 120 -4.40 14.61 6.52
C ILE A 120 -4.93 15.48 5.40
N MET A 121 -5.21 14.88 4.22
CA MET A 121 -5.60 15.62 3.01
C MET A 121 -7.09 15.93 2.94
N HIS A 122 -7.96 15.01 3.41
CA HIS A 122 -9.38 15.02 3.09
C HIS A 122 -10.23 15.24 4.34
N GLU A 123 -11.06 16.27 4.29
CA GLU A 123 -11.98 16.65 5.36
C GLU A 123 -13.06 15.59 5.61
N ASP A 124 -13.46 14.87 4.57
CA ASP A 124 -14.54 13.88 4.62
C ASP A 124 -14.10 12.50 5.11
N VAL A 125 -12.80 12.26 5.32
CA VAL A 125 -12.30 11.01 5.92
C VAL A 125 -12.66 10.95 7.40
N ARG A 126 -13.09 9.78 7.85
CA ARG A 126 -13.41 9.47 9.25
C ARG A 126 -12.61 8.25 9.72
N PRO A 127 -11.29 8.43 10.00
CA PRO A 127 -10.36 7.31 10.14
C PRO A 127 -10.71 6.35 11.28
N PHE A 128 -11.38 6.85 12.33
CA PHE A 128 -11.73 6.08 13.52
C PHE A 128 -13.17 5.56 13.52
N ALA A 129 -13.95 5.77 12.45
CA ALA A 129 -15.31 5.25 12.40
C ALA A 129 -15.31 3.69 12.46
N PRO A 130 -16.29 3.06 13.12
CA PRO A 130 -17.50 3.65 13.71
C PRO A 130 -17.31 4.19 15.15
N LEU A 131 -16.12 4.11 15.74
CA LEU A 131 -15.88 4.50 17.15
C LEU A 131 -15.92 6.02 17.35
N SER A 132 -15.43 6.80 16.36
CA SER A 132 -15.53 8.26 16.33
C SER A 132 -15.73 8.74 14.90
N GLY A 133 -16.57 9.78 14.75
CA GLY A 133 -16.73 10.51 13.49
C GLY A 133 -15.67 11.61 13.27
N ASP A 134 -14.75 11.79 14.21
CA ASP A 134 -13.75 12.86 14.15
C ASP A 134 -12.57 12.49 13.27
N ASN A 135 -11.97 13.51 12.66
CA ASN A 135 -10.70 13.42 11.96
C ASN A 135 -9.66 14.39 12.56
N PRO A 136 -8.96 13.99 13.64
CA PRO A 136 -7.97 14.85 14.28
C PRO A 136 -6.70 15.06 13.44
N MET A 137 -6.55 14.34 12.33
CA MET A 137 -5.39 14.44 11.43
C MET A 137 -5.57 15.45 10.31
N TYR A 138 -6.80 15.88 10.04
CA TYR A 138 -7.09 16.81 8.95
C TYR A 138 -6.30 18.11 9.10
N GLY A 139 -5.55 18.47 8.05
CA GLY A 139 -4.79 19.70 8.01
C GLY A 139 -3.51 19.73 8.86
N LEU A 140 -3.08 18.61 9.45
CA LEU A 140 -1.81 18.54 10.21
C LEU A 140 -0.58 18.95 9.37
N LEU A 141 -0.63 18.70 8.07
CA LEU A 141 0.36 19.16 7.10
C LEU A 141 -0.35 19.85 5.94
N SER A 142 0.29 20.87 5.36
CA SER A 142 -0.18 21.41 4.11
C SER A 142 -0.06 20.38 2.99
N LEU A 143 -0.96 20.43 2.02
CA LEU A 143 -0.96 19.50 0.88
C LEU A 143 0.39 19.44 0.15
N PRO A 144 1.07 20.58 -0.16
CA PRO A 144 2.40 20.54 -0.77
C PRO A 144 3.45 19.89 0.12
N ALA A 145 3.41 20.11 1.44
CA ALA A 145 4.35 19.50 2.38
C ALA A 145 4.18 17.98 2.44
N LEU A 146 2.95 17.48 2.51
CA LEU A 146 2.65 16.06 2.51
C LEU A 146 3.09 15.39 1.19
N HIS A 147 2.72 15.97 0.05
CA HIS A 147 3.13 15.45 -1.26
C HIS A 147 4.66 15.47 -1.43
N GLY A 148 5.32 16.56 -1.00
CA GLY A 148 6.77 16.64 -1.01
C GLY A 148 7.43 15.56 -0.16
N ALA A 149 6.92 15.30 1.04
CA ALA A 149 7.40 14.23 1.91
C ALA A 149 7.25 12.84 1.27
N LEU A 150 6.10 12.57 0.63
CA LEU A 150 5.84 11.30 -0.05
C LEU A 150 6.75 11.11 -1.29
N VAL A 151 7.02 12.19 -2.05
CA VAL A 151 7.97 12.16 -3.17
C VAL A 151 9.39 11.85 -2.67
N VAL A 152 9.86 12.55 -1.63
CA VAL A 152 11.18 12.32 -1.02
C VAL A 152 11.29 10.88 -0.50
N ALA A 153 10.24 10.38 0.18
CA ALA A 153 10.17 9.00 0.62
C ALA A 153 10.29 8.00 -0.55
N GLY A 154 9.61 8.28 -1.66
CA GLY A 154 9.68 7.47 -2.88
C GLY A 154 11.08 7.43 -3.48
N ILE A 155 11.74 8.59 -3.62
CA ILE A 155 13.12 8.71 -4.14
C ILE A 155 14.08 7.94 -3.23
N ALA A 156 14.00 8.13 -1.92
CA ALA A 156 14.83 7.42 -0.95
C ALA A 156 14.59 5.89 -1.02
N GLY A 157 13.34 5.47 -1.18
CA GLY A 157 12.98 4.07 -1.34
C GLY A 157 13.61 3.44 -2.58
N VAL A 158 13.50 4.11 -3.73
CA VAL A 158 14.16 3.66 -4.98
C VAL A 158 15.67 3.56 -4.80
N ALA A 159 16.30 4.59 -4.24
CA ALA A 159 17.75 4.60 -3.99
C ALA A 159 18.19 3.40 -3.13
N LEU A 160 17.43 3.10 -2.06
CA LEU A 160 17.69 1.95 -1.18
C LEU A 160 17.53 0.61 -1.91
N VAL A 161 16.50 0.47 -2.75
CA VAL A 161 16.29 -0.76 -3.54
C VAL A 161 17.45 -1.00 -4.50
N LEU A 162 17.86 0.04 -5.23
CA LEU A 162 18.98 -0.04 -6.19
C LEU A 162 20.31 -0.35 -5.48
N TRP A 163 20.60 0.32 -4.38
CA TRP A 163 21.81 0.09 -3.59
C TRP A 163 21.90 -1.36 -3.05
N ARG A 164 20.79 -1.91 -2.55
CA ARG A 164 20.71 -3.31 -2.10
C ARG A 164 20.88 -4.29 -3.24
N GLY A 165 20.30 -3.99 -4.42
CA GLY A 165 20.44 -4.83 -5.61
C GLY A 165 21.90 -4.94 -6.07
N GLN A 166 22.66 -3.85 -6.03
CA GLN A 166 24.08 -3.83 -6.39
C GLN A 166 24.92 -4.68 -5.41
N ARG A 167 24.66 -4.63 -4.12
CA ARG A 167 25.38 -5.42 -3.12
C ARG A 167 25.20 -6.93 -3.30
N VAL A 168 24.00 -7.37 -3.67
CA VAL A 168 23.72 -8.78 -3.94
C VAL A 168 24.44 -9.24 -5.23
N GLY A 169 24.52 -8.39 -6.25
CA GLY A 169 25.20 -8.71 -7.51
C GLY A 169 26.73 -8.73 -7.44
N THR A 170 27.33 -8.01 -6.49
CA THR A 170 28.80 -7.90 -6.36
C THR A 170 29.41 -8.94 -5.42
N GLY A 171 28.61 -9.77 -4.74
CA GLY A 171 29.11 -10.80 -3.81
C GLY A 171 29.96 -10.28 -2.65
N LYS A 172 29.96 -8.95 -2.39
CA LYS A 172 30.72 -8.37 -1.27
C LYS A 172 29.88 -8.43 0.00
N PRO A 173 30.48 -8.93 1.12
CA PRO A 173 29.83 -9.01 2.44
C PRO A 173 29.41 -7.65 2.98
#